data_f5ca9c6b0fcd42db94d3111532953d7e
#
_entry.id   f5ca9c6b0fcd42db94d3111532953d7e
#
_cell.length_a   1.000
_cell.length_b   1.000
_cell.length_c   1.000
_cell.angle_alpha   90.00
_cell.angle_beta   90.00
_cell.angle_gamma   90.00
#
_symmetry.space_group_name_H-M   'P 1'
#
loop_
_entity.id
_entity.type
_entity.pdbx_description
1 polymer ?
#
loop_
_entity_poly.entity_id
_entity_poly.type
_entity_poly.pdbx_seq_one_letter_code
_entity_poly.pdbx_strand_id
1 'polypeptide(L)'
;MRLNLYHLLVLSFLSLITLFSCKGPSNSGELVGARLNKLKANKTPYGMVLIPGGTFIMGQSDEDITFSQTAQNRQVTIASFYMDDTEISNSEYRQFVNWVRDSILITNFLGDDSYFIESSSGERFIDWNKVGKNSPWRSNDENARERLSSMYYQGEDRIFGKNELDVRLLKYHYEWFDLRAATSARGDRTKSRSDFIIRDTMLIYPDTTVWLNDFSYAQNEPMVEGYFSHPSFDEYPVVGVTWRQAQAFNTWRTRLFNNAASSNKTMERLPYQLPSEAEWEYAARGGKVGMQFPWGGPTARNARGCLMANFKPGRGNYIDDGNAYTAPVYSYFPNDFGLYNMAGNVAEWTQSSYNESANSFVHDMNPTYTYNAKATDNEALKRKVIRGGSWKDIGFFLQNGARQYEYQDTAKSYIGFRSVTRYVGVSN
;
A
#
# COMPACT_ATOMS: atom_id res chain seq x y z
N MET A 1 35.82 -44.21 -61.05
CA MET A 1 35.10 -42.91 -60.88
C MET A 1 35.31 -42.43 -59.44
N ARG A 2 36.24 -41.46 -59.23
CA ARG A 2 36.53 -40.92 -57.87
C ARG A 2 35.62 -39.74 -57.68
N LEU A 3 34.58 -39.93 -56.85
CA LEU A 3 33.82 -38.75 -56.37
C LEU A 3 34.74 -37.91 -55.52
N ASN A 4 34.98 -36.67 -55.95
CA ASN A 4 35.84 -35.74 -55.23
C ASN A 4 35.22 -35.44 -53.84
N LEU A 5 36.01 -35.51 -52.81
CA LEU A 5 35.69 -35.22 -51.42
C LEU A 5 34.90 -33.89 -51.25
N TYR A 6 35.13 -32.97 -52.18
CA TYR A 6 34.46 -31.67 -52.27
C TYR A 6 32.93 -31.80 -52.55
N HIS A 7 32.54 -32.73 -53.39
CA HIS A 7 31.13 -32.94 -53.71
C HIS A 7 30.37 -33.63 -52.57
N LEU A 8 31.07 -34.46 -51.79
CA LEU A 8 30.52 -35.04 -50.57
C LEU A 8 30.32 -34.03 -49.46
N LEU A 9 31.26 -33.08 -49.29
CA LEU A 9 31.14 -31.98 -48.33
C LEU A 9 30.03 -31.00 -48.74
N VAL A 10 29.89 -30.67 -50.01
CA VAL A 10 28.81 -29.78 -50.49
C VAL A 10 27.43 -30.46 -50.34
N LEU A 11 27.31 -31.75 -50.63
CA LEU A 11 26.05 -32.49 -50.39
C LEU A 11 25.69 -32.62 -48.92
N SER A 12 26.67 -32.81 -48.02
CA SER A 12 26.45 -32.83 -46.58
C SER A 12 26.03 -31.49 -46.02
N PHE A 13 26.60 -30.41 -46.55
CA PHE A 13 26.24 -29.03 -46.16
C PHE A 13 24.86 -28.62 -46.68
N LEU A 14 24.46 -29.05 -47.86
CA LEU A 14 23.14 -28.87 -48.42
C LEU A 14 22.07 -29.64 -47.62
N SER A 15 22.39 -30.87 -47.19
CA SER A 15 21.47 -31.68 -46.37
C SER A 15 21.33 -31.11 -44.93
N LEU A 16 22.36 -30.48 -44.40
CA LEU A 16 22.28 -29.80 -43.08
C LEU A 16 21.38 -28.55 -43.11
N ILE A 17 21.38 -27.82 -44.24
CA ILE A 17 20.54 -26.63 -44.41
C ILE A 17 19.04 -26.96 -44.49
N THR A 18 18.70 -28.14 -45.01
CA THR A 18 17.29 -28.59 -45.09
C THR A 18 16.72 -29.04 -43.73
N LEU A 19 17.58 -29.29 -42.74
CA LEU A 19 17.11 -29.68 -41.38
C LEU A 19 16.74 -28.48 -40.51
N PHE A 20 17.09 -27.25 -40.90
CA PHE A 20 16.70 -26.01 -40.22
C PHE A 20 15.44 -25.37 -40.80
N SER A 21 14.57 -26.15 -41.44
CA SER A 21 13.25 -25.64 -41.76
C SER A 21 12.48 -25.40 -40.47
N CYS A 22 12.53 -24.16 -39.97
CA CYS A 22 11.61 -23.71 -38.94
C CYS A 22 10.19 -23.96 -39.47
N LYS A 23 9.52 -25.02 -38.98
CA LYS A 23 8.09 -25.12 -39.11
C LYS A 23 7.49 -23.89 -38.46
N GLY A 24 7.13 -22.92 -39.25
CA GLY A 24 6.21 -21.86 -38.81
C GLY A 24 4.96 -22.50 -38.20
N PRO A 25 4.21 -21.81 -37.37
CA PRO A 25 2.99 -22.36 -36.80
C PRO A 25 2.10 -22.85 -37.94
N SER A 26 1.90 -24.17 -38.00
CA SER A 26 1.01 -24.76 -38.98
C SER A 26 -0.39 -24.21 -38.68
N ASN A 27 -0.92 -23.43 -39.60
CA ASN A 27 -2.28 -22.94 -39.51
C ASN A 27 -3.23 -24.06 -39.88
N SER A 28 -3.37 -25.05 -39.01
CA SER A 28 -4.20 -26.24 -39.19
C SER A 28 -5.69 -25.96 -39.00
N GLY A 29 -6.06 -24.69 -38.69
CA GLY A 29 -7.46 -24.36 -38.40
C GLY A 29 -7.91 -24.81 -37.01
N GLU A 30 -7.04 -25.42 -36.22
CA GLU A 30 -7.35 -25.83 -34.86
C GLU A 30 -6.89 -24.76 -33.83
N LEU A 31 -7.61 -24.68 -32.72
CA LEU A 31 -7.21 -23.82 -31.58
C LEU A 31 -5.93 -24.40 -30.97
N VAL A 32 -4.81 -23.75 -31.24
CA VAL A 32 -3.54 -24.06 -30.58
C VAL A 32 -3.49 -23.20 -29.32
N GLY A 33 -3.31 -23.85 -28.18
CA GLY A 33 -3.14 -23.13 -26.91
C GLY A 33 -2.05 -22.05 -27.00
N ALA A 34 -2.25 -20.94 -26.35
CA ALA A 34 -1.25 -19.90 -26.28
C ALA A 34 0.09 -20.46 -25.76
N ARG A 35 1.20 -20.15 -26.45
CA ARG A 35 2.52 -20.48 -25.89
C ARG A 35 2.67 -19.70 -24.59
N LEU A 36 2.70 -20.42 -23.48
CA LEU A 36 3.02 -19.84 -22.19
C LEU A 36 4.44 -19.27 -22.30
N ASN A 37 4.56 -17.94 -22.32
CA ASN A 37 5.84 -17.32 -22.06
C ASN A 37 6.28 -17.80 -20.67
N LYS A 38 7.46 -18.44 -20.60
CA LYS A 38 8.05 -18.88 -19.34
C LYS A 38 8.53 -17.66 -18.54
N LEU A 39 7.59 -16.78 -18.14
CA LEU A 39 7.88 -15.74 -17.17
C LEU A 39 8.07 -16.42 -15.82
N LYS A 40 9.09 -16.02 -15.11
CA LYS A 40 9.32 -16.52 -13.75
C LYS A 40 8.15 -16.10 -12.87
N ALA A 41 7.54 -17.05 -12.18
CA ALA A 41 6.50 -16.77 -11.19
C ALA A 41 7.03 -15.78 -10.14
N ASN A 42 6.19 -14.83 -9.74
CA ASN A 42 6.55 -13.91 -8.68
C ASN A 42 6.63 -14.64 -7.35
N LYS A 43 7.72 -14.42 -6.63
CA LYS A 43 7.83 -14.82 -5.23
C LYS A 43 6.83 -14.03 -4.37
N THR A 44 6.52 -14.54 -3.18
CA THR A 44 5.80 -13.76 -2.14
C THR A 44 6.43 -12.37 -2.02
N PRO A 45 5.65 -11.29 -2.03
CA PRO A 45 6.18 -9.95 -1.80
C PRO A 45 6.92 -9.87 -0.47
N TYR A 46 8.00 -9.10 -0.44
CA TYR A 46 8.72 -8.84 0.80
C TYR A 46 7.79 -8.15 1.83
N GLY A 47 7.84 -8.60 3.08
CA GLY A 47 7.00 -8.06 4.16
C GLY A 47 5.51 -8.42 4.04
N MET A 48 5.14 -9.39 3.18
CA MET A 48 3.76 -9.82 3.03
C MET A 48 3.58 -11.30 3.32
N VAL A 49 2.39 -11.65 3.79
CA VAL A 49 1.95 -13.02 3.97
C VAL A 49 0.80 -13.35 3.01
N LEU A 50 0.73 -14.61 2.60
CA LEU A 50 -0.40 -15.12 1.79
C LEU A 50 -1.57 -15.44 2.72
N ILE A 51 -2.68 -14.76 2.51
CA ILE A 51 -3.95 -15.06 3.17
C ILE A 51 -4.73 -16.02 2.26
N PRO A 52 -4.98 -17.26 2.69
CA PRO A 52 -5.72 -18.22 1.89
C PRO A 52 -7.17 -17.76 1.71
N GLY A 53 -7.74 -17.98 0.54
CA GLY A 53 -9.15 -17.70 0.30
C GLY A 53 -10.05 -18.60 1.15
N GLY A 54 -11.22 -18.09 1.51
CA GLY A 54 -12.16 -18.85 2.30
C GLY A 54 -13.47 -18.10 2.56
N THR A 55 -14.36 -18.77 3.24
CA THR A 55 -15.67 -18.23 3.63
C THR A 55 -15.72 -18.05 5.15
N PHE A 56 -16.22 -16.92 5.60
CA PHE A 56 -16.33 -16.62 7.03
C PHE A 56 -17.60 -15.83 7.34
N ILE A 57 -17.94 -15.73 8.60
CA ILE A 57 -18.99 -14.85 9.10
C ILE A 57 -18.36 -13.52 9.44
N MET A 58 -18.64 -12.52 8.62
CA MET A 58 -18.27 -11.12 8.81
C MET A 58 -19.27 -10.45 9.74
N GLY A 59 -18.81 -9.57 10.59
CA GLY A 59 -19.65 -8.74 11.45
C GLY A 59 -19.34 -8.92 12.92
N GLN A 60 -20.03 -8.13 13.72
CA GLN A 60 -19.90 -8.16 15.17
C GLN A 60 -20.69 -9.38 15.69
N SER A 61 -20.00 -10.27 16.39
CA SER A 61 -20.63 -11.40 17.07
C SER A 61 -21.55 -10.85 18.19
N ASP A 62 -22.04 -11.66 19.09
CA ASP A 62 -23.11 -11.41 20.09
C ASP A 62 -22.96 -10.15 20.98
N GLU A 63 -21.90 -9.34 20.83
CA GLU A 63 -21.58 -8.20 21.70
C GLU A 63 -21.60 -6.84 21.00
N ASP A 64 -22.65 -6.56 20.24
CA ASP A 64 -22.95 -5.16 19.86
C ASP A 64 -23.55 -4.42 21.07
N ILE A 65 -22.70 -4.04 22.03
CA ILE A 65 -23.10 -3.35 23.26
C ILE A 65 -23.86 -2.06 22.97
N THR A 66 -23.58 -1.45 21.82
CA THR A 66 -24.22 -0.20 21.40
C THR A 66 -25.55 -0.41 20.69
N PHE A 67 -25.91 -1.64 20.36
CA PHE A 67 -27.09 -2.01 19.55
C PHE A 67 -27.16 -1.19 18.25
N SER A 68 -26.02 -0.78 17.73
CA SER A 68 -25.94 0.08 16.54
C SER A 68 -26.34 -0.65 15.26
N GLN A 69 -26.27 -1.98 15.26
CA GLN A 69 -26.56 -2.89 14.14
C GLN A 69 -25.81 -2.54 12.84
N THR A 70 -24.75 -1.78 12.95
CA THR A 70 -23.93 -1.34 11.80
C THR A 70 -23.05 -2.45 11.23
N ALA A 71 -22.86 -3.53 11.99
CA ALA A 71 -22.02 -4.68 11.67
C ALA A 71 -22.78 -6.00 11.83
N GLN A 72 -23.95 -6.12 11.21
CA GLN A 72 -24.74 -7.35 11.22
C GLN A 72 -23.95 -8.52 10.63
N ASN A 73 -24.10 -9.69 11.28
CA ASN A 73 -23.44 -10.91 10.84
C ASN A 73 -23.93 -11.35 9.47
N ARG A 74 -22.99 -11.61 8.56
CA ARG A 74 -23.28 -12.15 7.24
C ARG A 74 -22.15 -13.07 6.78
N GLN A 75 -22.51 -14.09 6.04
CA GLN A 75 -21.53 -15.00 5.44
C GLN A 75 -20.98 -14.36 4.16
N VAL A 76 -19.65 -14.30 4.05
CA VAL A 76 -18.95 -13.77 2.87
C VAL A 76 -17.77 -14.65 2.49
N THR A 77 -17.44 -14.64 1.19
CA THR A 77 -16.30 -15.39 0.64
C THR A 77 -15.25 -14.41 0.16
N ILE A 78 -14.00 -14.66 0.55
CA ILE A 78 -12.83 -13.86 0.16
C ILE A 78 -11.89 -14.73 -0.69
N ALA A 79 -11.46 -14.20 -1.83
CA ALA A 79 -10.40 -14.83 -2.64
C ALA A 79 -9.04 -14.65 -1.98
N SER A 80 -8.08 -15.53 -2.27
CA SER A 80 -6.71 -15.43 -1.75
C SER A 80 -6.04 -14.11 -2.15
N PHE A 81 -5.26 -13.53 -1.24
CA PHE A 81 -4.52 -12.29 -1.45
C PHE A 81 -3.25 -12.26 -0.59
N TYR A 82 -2.33 -11.36 -0.90
CA TYR A 82 -1.21 -11.03 -0.03
C TYR A 82 -1.54 -9.80 0.80
N MET A 83 -1.15 -9.78 2.06
CA MET A 83 -1.30 -8.64 2.98
C MET A 83 0.04 -8.38 3.67
N ASP A 84 0.38 -7.11 3.91
CA ASP A 84 1.52 -6.74 4.74
C ASP A 84 1.35 -7.37 6.13
N ASP A 85 2.42 -7.98 6.64
CA ASP A 85 2.42 -8.65 7.94
C ASP A 85 2.28 -7.67 9.11
N THR A 86 2.67 -6.42 8.88
CA THR A 86 2.54 -5.30 9.83
C THR A 86 1.81 -4.12 9.22
N GLU A 87 1.54 -3.08 10.02
CA GLU A 87 1.23 -1.74 9.54
C GLU A 87 2.45 -1.19 8.78
N ILE A 88 2.25 -0.29 7.82
CA ILE A 88 3.36 0.42 7.16
C ILE A 88 4.10 1.27 8.19
N SER A 89 5.40 1.03 8.30
CA SER A 89 6.27 1.74 9.23
C SER A 89 6.70 3.13 8.72
N ASN A 90 7.19 3.98 9.64
CA ASN A 90 7.77 5.27 9.28
C ASN A 90 8.93 5.12 8.29
N SER A 91 9.78 4.10 8.46
CA SER A 91 10.91 3.86 7.56
C SER A 91 10.46 3.50 6.14
N GLU A 92 9.40 2.69 6.00
CA GLU A 92 8.83 2.34 4.70
C GLU A 92 8.17 3.54 4.02
N TYR A 93 7.38 4.30 4.76
CA TYR A 93 6.74 5.50 4.21
C TYR A 93 7.77 6.58 3.84
N ARG A 94 8.86 6.72 4.60
CA ARG A 94 9.97 7.63 4.25
C ARG A 94 10.67 7.25 2.94
N GLN A 95 10.68 5.99 2.54
CA GLN A 95 11.20 5.61 1.21
C GLN A 95 10.38 6.28 0.11
N PHE A 96 9.05 6.32 0.25
CA PHE A 96 8.18 7.03 -0.67
C PHE A 96 8.45 8.54 -0.68
N VAL A 97 8.50 9.15 0.51
CA VAL A 97 8.79 10.59 0.65
C VAL A 97 10.13 10.95 0.05
N ASN A 98 11.18 10.17 0.33
CA ASN A 98 12.51 10.37 -0.21
C ASN A 98 12.55 10.19 -1.73
N TRP A 99 11.84 9.20 -2.27
CA TRP A 99 11.75 8.99 -3.70
C TRP A 99 11.11 10.20 -4.42
N VAL A 100 10.04 10.75 -3.87
CA VAL A 100 9.38 11.94 -4.43
C VAL A 100 10.27 13.17 -4.29
N ARG A 101 10.90 13.37 -3.13
CA ARG A 101 11.86 14.44 -2.89
C ARG A 101 12.99 14.42 -3.92
N ASP A 102 13.61 13.27 -4.12
CA ASP A 102 14.74 13.13 -5.06
C ASP A 102 14.28 13.30 -6.50
N SER A 103 13.08 12.83 -6.85
CA SER A 103 12.47 13.04 -8.16
C SER A 103 12.28 14.54 -8.44
N ILE A 104 11.71 15.28 -7.51
CA ILE A 104 11.48 16.73 -7.64
C ILE A 104 12.81 17.49 -7.74
N LEU A 105 13.76 17.12 -6.88
CA LEU A 105 15.10 17.73 -6.93
C LEU A 105 15.75 17.58 -8.29
N ILE A 106 15.81 16.36 -8.81
CA ILE A 106 16.47 16.03 -10.08
C ILE A 106 15.75 16.71 -11.26
N THR A 107 14.39 16.68 -11.24
CA THR A 107 13.59 17.19 -12.36
C THR A 107 13.54 18.71 -12.39
N ASN A 108 13.39 19.36 -11.23
CA ASN A 108 13.03 20.78 -11.17
C ASN A 108 14.19 21.69 -10.76
N PHE A 109 15.15 21.19 -9.99
CA PHE A 109 16.17 22.04 -9.38
C PHE A 109 17.59 21.74 -9.84
N LEU A 110 17.96 20.46 -9.98
CA LEU A 110 19.37 20.10 -10.22
C LEU A 110 19.86 20.50 -11.61
N GLY A 111 19.02 20.35 -12.66
CA GLY A 111 19.36 20.70 -14.05
C GLY A 111 20.55 19.91 -14.60
N ASP A 112 20.83 18.71 -14.09
CA ASP A 112 21.89 17.82 -14.53
C ASP A 112 21.30 16.67 -15.34
N ASP A 113 21.48 16.73 -16.66
CA ASP A 113 20.98 15.73 -17.60
C ASP A 113 21.60 14.34 -17.39
N SER A 114 22.71 14.26 -16.69
CA SER A 114 23.38 12.99 -16.42
C SER A 114 22.58 12.03 -15.53
N TYR A 115 21.57 12.52 -14.82
CA TYR A 115 20.66 11.71 -14.02
C TYR A 115 19.48 11.12 -14.82
N PHE A 116 19.44 11.37 -16.13
CA PHE A 116 18.37 10.86 -16.98
C PHE A 116 18.89 9.82 -17.98
N ILE A 117 18.03 8.86 -18.28
CA ILE A 117 18.18 7.91 -19.37
C ILE A 117 17.05 8.14 -20.38
N GLU A 118 17.35 8.00 -21.66
CA GLU A 118 16.34 8.08 -22.72
C GLU A 118 15.90 6.68 -23.14
N SER A 119 14.60 6.52 -23.27
CA SER A 119 14.02 5.31 -23.85
C SER A 119 14.21 5.34 -25.38
N SER A 120 14.05 4.17 -26.01
CA SER A 120 13.97 4.05 -27.48
C SER A 120 12.81 4.86 -28.09
N SER A 121 11.82 5.25 -27.31
CA SER A 121 10.71 6.14 -27.70
C SER A 121 11.01 7.64 -27.53
N GLY A 122 12.20 8.01 -27.06
CA GLY A 122 12.57 9.40 -26.78
C GLY A 122 12.06 9.96 -25.47
N GLU A 123 11.43 9.14 -24.61
CA GLU A 123 11.00 9.54 -23.28
C GLU A 123 12.16 9.53 -22.30
N ARG A 124 12.23 10.53 -21.44
CA ARG A 124 13.28 10.68 -20.42
C ARG A 124 12.82 10.14 -19.08
N PHE A 125 13.64 9.30 -18.47
CA PHE A 125 13.38 8.72 -17.15
C PHE A 125 14.58 8.95 -16.22
N ILE A 126 14.33 9.09 -14.93
CA ILE A 126 15.39 9.21 -13.92
C ILE A 126 16.12 7.87 -13.80
N ASP A 127 17.44 7.89 -13.87
CA ASP A 127 18.32 6.75 -13.58
C ASP A 127 18.46 6.55 -12.06
N TRP A 128 17.56 5.79 -11.49
CA TRP A 128 17.57 5.48 -10.04
C TRP A 128 18.81 4.70 -9.60
N ASN A 129 19.49 3.98 -10.50
CA ASN A 129 20.74 3.30 -10.16
C ASN A 129 21.85 4.32 -9.93
N LYS A 130 21.87 5.40 -10.73
CA LYS A 130 22.81 6.50 -10.55
C LYS A 130 22.48 7.29 -9.29
N VAL A 131 21.22 7.61 -9.05
CA VAL A 131 20.77 8.30 -7.83
C VAL A 131 21.20 7.52 -6.58
N GLY A 132 21.04 6.20 -6.57
CA GLY A 132 21.46 5.34 -5.46
C GLY A 132 22.97 5.33 -5.20
N LYS A 133 23.78 5.41 -6.26
CA LYS A 133 25.27 5.43 -6.15
C LYS A 133 25.81 6.83 -5.84
N ASN A 134 25.28 7.83 -6.50
CA ASN A 134 25.71 9.23 -6.44
C ASN A 134 24.53 10.10 -6.02
N SER A 135 24.13 10.00 -4.75
CA SER A 135 23.00 10.82 -4.24
C SER A 135 23.34 12.31 -4.37
N PRO A 136 22.47 13.12 -4.98
CA PRO A 136 22.67 14.57 -5.07
C PRO A 136 22.87 15.24 -3.70
N TRP A 137 22.26 14.70 -2.65
CA TRP A 137 22.36 15.20 -1.27
C TRP A 137 23.76 15.07 -0.66
N ARG A 138 24.62 14.24 -1.25
CA ARG A 138 26.00 14.02 -0.82
C ARG A 138 27.01 14.74 -1.71
N SER A 139 26.55 15.55 -2.66
CA SER A 139 27.44 16.29 -3.55
C SER A 139 28.29 17.30 -2.79
N ASN A 140 29.57 17.36 -3.13
CA ASN A 140 30.51 18.38 -2.64
C ASN A 140 30.57 19.59 -3.58
N ASP A 141 29.91 19.54 -4.73
CA ASP A 141 29.82 20.64 -5.68
C ASP A 141 29.02 21.81 -5.09
N GLU A 142 29.59 23.00 -5.10
CA GLU A 142 29.00 24.21 -4.53
C GLU A 142 27.73 24.61 -5.27
N ASN A 143 27.74 24.50 -6.60
CA ASN A 143 26.56 24.76 -7.43
C ASN A 143 25.40 23.79 -7.14
N ALA A 144 25.73 22.52 -6.92
CA ALA A 144 24.73 21.52 -6.54
C ALA A 144 24.13 21.83 -5.15
N ARG A 145 24.96 22.26 -4.19
CA ARG A 145 24.51 22.67 -2.85
C ARG A 145 23.63 23.90 -2.87
N GLU A 146 23.94 24.90 -3.70
CA GLU A 146 23.11 26.07 -3.88
C GLU A 146 21.72 25.68 -4.42
N ARG A 147 21.66 24.81 -5.41
CA ARG A 147 20.40 24.28 -5.96
C ARG A 147 19.62 23.45 -4.94
N LEU A 148 20.32 22.64 -4.14
CA LEU A 148 19.73 21.89 -3.03
C LEU A 148 19.11 22.84 -1.99
N SER A 149 19.71 24.02 -1.77
CA SER A 149 19.18 24.98 -0.80
C SER A 149 17.77 25.44 -1.12
N SER A 150 17.37 25.42 -2.39
CA SER A 150 16.00 25.76 -2.84
C SER A 150 14.93 24.77 -2.38
N MET A 151 15.35 23.57 -1.93
CA MET A 151 14.43 22.58 -1.35
C MET A 151 14.13 22.82 0.13
N TYR A 152 14.83 23.75 0.78
CA TYR A 152 14.64 24.08 2.17
C TYR A 152 13.77 25.34 2.33
N TYR A 153 13.17 25.51 3.50
CA TYR A 153 12.48 26.77 3.84
C TYR A 153 13.42 27.95 3.67
N GLN A 154 12.90 29.04 3.12
CA GLN A 154 13.65 30.24 2.82
C GLN A 154 13.17 31.44 3.65
N GLY A 155 14.05 32.46 3.81
CA GLY A 155 13.70 33.74 4.41
C GLY A 155 13.16 33.60 5.83
N GLU A 156 11.99 34.18 6.06
CA GLU A 156 11.31 34.22 7.37
C GLU A 156 10.74 32.87 7.81
N ASP A 157 10.56 31.92 6.87
CA ASP A 157 10.11 30.55 7.18
C ASP A 157 11.22 29.71 7.85
N ARG A 158 12.48 30.19 7.89
CA ARG A 158 13.61 29.45 8.49
C ARG A 158 13.71 29.71 9.98
N ILE A 159 13.79 28.64 10.76
CA ILE A 159 13.99 28.71 12.21
C ILE A 159 15.48 28.55 12.53
N PHE A 160 16.09 29.54 13.20
CA PHE A 160 17.50 29.53 13.63
C PHE A 160 18.50 29.13 12.52
N GLY A 161 18.19 29.44 11.26
CA GLY A 161 19.05 29.12 10.12
C GLY A 161 19.19 27.63 9.81
N LYS A 162 18.40 26.75 10.43
CA LYS A 162 18.38 25.32 10.12
C LYS A 162 17.91 25.08 8.68
N ASN A 163 18.52 24.09 8.04
CA ASN A 163 18.10 23.60 6.73
C ASN A 163 17.02 22.54 6.93
N GLU A 164 15.77 22.97 6.95
CA GLU A 164 14.61 22.09 7.03
C GLU A 164 13.95 22.00 5.66
N LEU A 165 13.63 20.77 5.25
CA LEU A 165 12.99 20.52 3.96
C LEU A 165 11.62 21.20 3.89
N ASP A 166 11.37 21.98 2.84
CA ASP A 166 10.05 22.57 2.60
C ASP A 166 9.08 21.49 2.12
N VAL A 167 8.29 20.96 3.06
CA VAL A 167 7.32 19.90 2.81
C VAL A 167 6.24 20.28 1.81
N ARG A 168 5.99 21.58 1.59
CA ARG A 168 5.02 22.12 0.62
C ARG A 168 5.42 21.81 -0.83
N LEU A 169 6.72 21.54 -1.05
CA LEU A 169 7.25 21.14 -2.35
C LEU A 169 6.98 19.65 -2.67
N LEU A 170 6.76 18.82 -1.66
CA LEU A 170 6.65 17.36 -1.80
C LEU A 170 5.29 16.95 -2.36
N LYS A 171 5.06 17.29 -3.61
CA LYS A 171 3.86 16.95 -4.36
C LYS A 171 4.10 15.74 -5.24
N TYR A 172 3.29 14.72 -5.07
CA TYR A 172 3.32 13.52 -5.90
C TYR A 172 2.19 13.54 -6.91
N HIS A 173 2.55 13.42 -8.19
CA HIS A 173 1.62 13.29 -9.30
C HIS A 173 1.44 11.81 -9.62
N TYR A 174 0.22 11.32 -9.57
CA TYR A 174 -0.07 9.93 -9.89
C TYR A 174 -1.36 9.82 -10.68
N GLU A 175 -1.46 8.71 -11.37
CA GLU A 175 -2.64 8.40 -12.17
C GLU A 175 -3.01 6.93 -12.00
N TRP A 176 -4.29 6.64 -12.07
CA TRP A 176 -4.81 5.27 -12.08
C TRP A 176 -6.02 5.16 -12.98
N PHE A 177 -6.32 3.94 -13.39
CA PHE A 177 -7.48 3.65 -14.22
C PHE A 177 -8.66 3.21 -13.34
N ASP A 178 -9.77 3.96 -13.40
CA ASP A 178 -11.00 3.60 -12.68
C ASP A 178 -11.78 2.53 -13.44
N LEU A 179 -11.41 1.26 -13.16
CA LEU A 179 -12.06 0.10 -13.77
C LEU A 179 -13.56 0.04 -13.49
N ARG A 180 -14.01 0.51 -12.32
CA ARG A 180 -15.41 0.45 -11.93
C ARG A 180 -16.25 1.46 -12.71
N ALA A 181 -15.80 2.70 -12.79
CA ALA A 181 -16.42 3.72 -13.61
C ALA A 181 -16.45 3.29 -15.09
N ALA A 182 -15.35 2.74 -15.60
CA ALA A 182 -15.26 2.23 -16.96
C ALA A 182 -16.25 1.07 -17.21
N THR A 183 -16.37 0.14 -16.26
CA THR A 183 -17.31 -0.98 -16.35
C THR A 183 -18.77 -0.51 -16.29
N SER A 184 -19.08 0.45 -15.43
CA SER A 184 -20.42 1.03 -15.33
C SER A 184 -20.85 1.76 -16.61
N ALA A 185 -19.89 2.38 -17.29
CA ALA A 185 -20.09 3.11 -18.54
C ALA A 185 -19.90 2.25 -19.81
N ARG A 186 -19.77 0.93 -19.69
CA ARG A 186 -19.42 0.03 -20.82
C ARG A 186 -20.35 0.11 -22.06
N GLY A 187 -21.57 0.60 -21.88
CA GLY A 187 -22.53 0.80 -22.96
C GLY A 187 -22.51 2.21 -23.57
N ASP A 188 -21.80 3.14 -22.98
CA ASP A 188 -21.72 4.53 -23.40
C ASP A 188 -20.59 4.71 -24.43
N ARG A 189 -20.97 4.80 -25.71
CA ARG A 189 -20.02 4.99 -26.82
C ARG A 189 -19.43 6.40 -26.89
N THR A 190 -19.90 7.33 -26.10
CA THR A 190 -19.39 8.70 -26.03
C THR A 190 -18.16 8.79 -25.12
N LYS A 191 -17.94 7.80 -24.28
CA LYS A 191 -16.82 7.72 -23.34
C LYS A 191 -15.60 7.05 -23.97
N SER A 192 -14.45 7.65 -23.74
CA SER A 192 -13.15 7.10 -24.14
C SER A 192 -12.38 6.56 -22.93
N ARG A 193 -11.31 5.84 -23.15
CA ARG A 193 -10.44 5.33 -22.07
C ARG A 193 -9.89 6.47 -21.20
N SER A 194 -9.59 7.62 -21.79
CA SER A 194 -9.04 8.79 -21.08
C SER A 194 -10.00 9.34 -20.02
N ASP A 195 -11.31 9.18 -20.19
CA ASP A 195 -12.33 9.67 -19.25
C ASP A 195 -12.31 8.89 -17.92
N PHE A 196 -11.69 7.72 -17.92
CA PHE A 196 -11.55 6.84 -16.75
C PHE A 196 -10.14 6.84 -16.18
N ILE A 197 -9.22 7.63 -16.74
CA ILE A 197 -7.89 7.84 -16.17
C ILE A 197 -7.99 9.03 -15.21
N ILE A 198 -7.93 8.73 -13.92
CA ILE A 198 -7.93 9.75 -12.89
C ILE A 198 -6.48 10.18 -12.65
N ARG A 199 -6.25 11.50 -12.74
CA ARG A 199 -4.96 12.13 -12.43
C ARG A 199 -5.13 12.99 -11.20
N ASP A 200 -4.25 12.80 -10.23
CA ASP A 200 -4.29 13.54 -8.97
C ASP A 200 -2.90 13.98 -8.56
N THR A 201 -2.85 15.04 -7.78
CA THR A 201 -1.62 15.62 -7.24
C THR A 201 -1.85 15.95 -5.79
N MET A 202 -1.01 15.43 -4.92
CA MET A 202 -1.16 15.68 -3.49
C MET A 202 0.17 15.87 -2.78
N LEU A 203 0.12 16.56 -1.66
CA LEU A 203 1.19 16.59 -0.67
C LEU A 203 1.27 15.22 -0.01
N ILE A 204 2.48 14.68 0.09
CA ILE A 204 2.69 13.32 0.60
C ILE A 204 3.32 13.26 1.98
N TYR A 205 3.84 14.38 2.48
CA TYR A 205 4.42 14.41 3.81
C TYR A 205 3.31 14.21 4.86
N PRO A 206 3.50 13.31 5.84
CA PRO A 206 2.50 13.11 6.90
C PRO A 206 2.27 14.41 7.68
N ASP A 207 1.03 14.62 8.10
CA ASP A 207 0.72 15.73 9.00
C ASP A 207 1.19 15.40 10.41
N THR A 208 2.34 15.92 10.78
CA THR A 208 2.91 15.71 12.12
C THR A 208 2.20 16.54 13.20
N THR A 209 1.43 17.58 12.82
CA THR A 209 0.70 18.43 13.78
C THR A 209 -0.45 17.69 14.46
N VAL A 210 -0.85 16.52 13.95
CA VAL A 210 -1.90 15.67 14.55
C VAL A 210 -1.65 15.33 16.01
N TRP A 211 -0.39 15.25 16.43
CA TRP A 211 -0.02 14.98 17.83
C TRP A 211 -0.45 16.08 18.81
N LEU A 212 -0.56 17.31 18.35
CA LEU A 212 -1.11 18.43 19.13
C LEU A 212 -2.60 18.63 18.86
N ASN A 213 -3.04 18.49 17.60
CA ASN A 213 -4.42 18.74 17.21
C ASN A 213 -5.40 17.73 17.84
N ASP A 214 -5.02 16.46 17.92
CA ASP A 214 -5.85 15.42 18.54
C ASP A 214 -5.84 15.51 20.07
N PHE A 215 -4.82 16.15 20.67
CA PHE A 215 -4.61 16.27 22.11
C PHE A 215 -4.17 17.68 22.48
N SER A 216 -5.03 18.68 22.27
CA SER A 216 -4.72 20.13 22.29
C SER A 216 -4.04 20.66 23.56
N TYR A 217 -4.12 19.95 24.68
CA TYR A 217 -3.49 20.36 25.93
C TYR A 217 -2.43 19.38 26.44
N ALA A 218 -2.00 18.46 25.59
CA ALA A 218 -0.91 17.56 25.87
C ALA A 218 0.42 18.18 25.40
N GLN A 219 1.49 17.94 26.14
CA GLN A 219 2.85 18.38 25.77
C GLN A 219 3.46 17.35 24.78
N ASN A 220 2.94 17.33 23.56
CA ASN A 220 3.33 16.38 22.52
C ASN A 220 4.24 16.99 21.44
N GLU A 221 4.83 18.16 21.68
CA GLU A 221 5.77 18.81 20.76
C GLU A 221 6.92 17.88 20.31
N PRO A 222 7.53 17.05 21.17
CA PRO A 222 8.56 16.11 20.72
C PRO A 222 8.06 15.09 19.70
N MET A 223 6.77 14.72 19.76
CA MET A 223 6.17 13.83 18.78
C MET A 223 5.92 14.53 17.44
N VAL A 224 5.55 15.82 17.47
CA VAL A 224 5.43 16.64 16.23
C VAL A 224 6.76 16.73 15.50
N GLU A 225 7.84 16.99 16.23
CA GLU A 225 9.17 17.20 15.66
C GLU A 225 9.85 15.89 15.24
N GLY A 226 9.68 14.83 16.03
CA GLY A 226 10.51 13.63 15.96
C GLY A 226 9.85 12.36 15.46
N TYR A 227 8.54 12.19 15.64
CA TYR A 227 7.92 10.88 15.40
C TYR A 227 8.12 10.34 13.98
N PHE A 228 7.97 11.18 12.96
CA PHE A 228 8.17 10.73 11.58
C PHE A 228 9.63 10.78 11.13
N SER A 229 10.43 11.70 11.66
CA SER A 229 11.77 12.00 11.14
C SER A 229 12.91 11.28 11.89
N HIS A 230 12.73 11.00 13.17
CA HIS A 230 13.80 10.48 14.03
C HIS A 230 13.95 8.95 13.88
N PRO A 231 15.19 8.44 13.74
CA PRO A 231 15.46 6.99 13.55
C PRO A 231 14.91 6.07 14.64
N SER A 232 14.75 6.55 15.88
CA SER A 232 14.17 5.76 16.97
C SER A 232 12.73 5.32 16.71
N PHE A 233 12.02 5.97 15.78
CA PHE A 233 10.67 5.62 15.38
C PHE A 233 10.60 4.94 14.01
N ASP A 234 11.73 4.42 13.49
CA ASP A 234 11.78 3.78 12.17
C ASP A 234 10.79 2.62 12.05
N GLU A 235 10.75 1.79 13.07
CA GLU A 235 9.91 0.59 13.16
C GLU A 235 8.53 0.85 13.78
N TYR A 236 8.11 2.11 13.94
CA TYR A 236 6.79 2.48 14.41
C TYR A 236 5.85 2.74 13.23
N PRO A 237 4.54 2.52 13.38
CA PRO A 237 3.59 2.72 12.29
C PRO A 237 3.54 4.18 11.85
N VAL A 238 3.44 4.43 10.55
CA VAL A 238 3.21 5.77 10.06
C VAL A 238 1.80 6.24 10.45
N VAL A 239 1.72 7.43 11.00
CA VAL A 239 0.46 8.12 11.35
C VAL A 239 0.45 9.54 10.78
N GLY A 240 -0.65 10.25 10.90
CA GLY A 240 -0.77 11.56 10.29
C GLY A 240 -0.93 11.50 8.77
N VAL A 241 -1.39 10.36 8.25
CA VAL A 241 -1.62 10.11 6.83
C VAL A 241 -3.12 10.03 6.53
N THR A 242 -3.55 10.76 5.50
CA THR A 242 -4.91 10.69 4.99
C THR A 242 -5.13 9.41 4.18
N TRP A 243 -6.37 9.03 3.97
CA TRP A 243 -6.74 7.92 3.10
C TRP A 243 -6.18 8.09 1.68
N ARG A 244 -6.20 9.31 1.14
CA ARG A 244 -5.66 9.63 -0.18
C ARG A 244 -4.14 9.45 -0.25
N GLN A 245 -3.42 9.85 0.80
CA GLN A 245 -1.96 9.64 0.89
C GLN A 245 -1.61 8.15 0.93
N ALA A 246 -2.38 7.33 1.65
CA ALA A 246 -2.22 5.88 1.65
C ALA A 246 -2.47 5.26 0.26
N GLN A 247 -3.44 5.76 -0.50
CA GLN A 247 -3.66 5.36 -1.90
C GLN A 247 -2.50 5.78 -2.82
N ALA A 248 -1.97 6.98 -2.63
CA ALA A 248 -0.81 7.46 -3.38
C ALA A 248 0.43 6.59 -3.13
N PHE A 249 0.69 6.22 -1.87
CA PHE A 249 1.75 5.29 -1.48
C PHE A 249 1.59 3.94 -2.20
N ASN A 250 0.40 3.35 -2.19
CA ASN A 250 0.12 2.08 -2.87
C ASN A 250 0.34 2.15 -4.39
N THR A 251 -0.03 3.27 -5.01
CA THR A 251 0.21 3.51 -6.43
C THR A 251 1.71 3.61 -6.73
N TRP A 252 2.47 4.33 -5.89
CA TRP A 252 3.93 4.40 -5.99
C TRP A 252 4.58 3.02 -5.81
N ARG A 253 4.19 2.26 -4.77
CA ARG A 253 4.70 0.90 -4.49
C ARG A 253 4.46 -0.05 -5.68
N THR A 254 3.29 0.06 -6.32
CA THR A 254 2.95 -0.72 -7.52
C THR A 254 3.89 -0.39 -8.67
N ARG A 255 4.12 0.89 -8.95
CA ARG A 255 5.03 1.33 -10.02
C ARG A 255 6.46 0.92 -9.75
N LEU A 256 6.94 1.11 -8.51
CA LEU A 256 8.28 0.71 -8.09
C LEU A 256 8.52 -0.77 -8.36
N PHE A 257 7.58 -1.63 -7.95
CA PHE A 257 7.68 -3.06 -8.16
C PHE A 257 7.64 -3.42 -9.66
N ASN A 258 6.68 -2.90 -10.42
CA ASN A 258 6.48 -3.28 -11.82
C ASN A 258 7.63 -2.78 -12.71
N ASN A 259 8.21 -1.64 -12.42
CA ASN A 259 9.43 -1.17 -13.10
C ASN A 259 10.61 -2.14 -12.88
N ALA A 260 10.80 -2.60 -11.64
CA ALA A 260 11.82 -3.60 -11.34
C ALA A 260 11.50 -4.96 -11.97
N ALA A 261 10.23 -5.37 -11.99
CA ALA A 261 9.78 -6.62 -12.62
C ALA A 261 10.03 -6.64 -14.13
N SER A 262 9.73 -5.53 -14.81
CA SER A 262 10.01 -5.36 -16.24
C SER A 262 11.51 -5.52 -16.54
N SER A 263 12.37 -4.87 -15.76
CA SER A 263 13.83 -4.99 -15.90
C SER A 263 14.34 -6.41 -15.66
N ASN A 264 13.73 -7.15 -14.75
CA ASN A 264 14.13 -8.51 -14.37
C ASN A 264 13.42 -9.61 -15.18
N LYS A 265 12.57 -9.26 -16.16
CA LYS A 265 11.73 -10.18 -16.95
C LYS A 265 10.88 -11.10 -16.05
N THR A 266 10.35 -10.56 -14.96
CA THR A 266 9.38 -11.23 -14.10
C THR A 266 7.98 -10.73 -14.41
N MET A 267 6.96 -11.47 -13.97
CA MET A 267 5.56 -11.03 -14.14
C MET A 267 5.30 -9.75 -13.34
N GLU A 268 4.59 -8.81 -13.94
CA GLU A 268 4.04 -7.67 -13.21
C GLU A 268 3.02 -8.16 -12.17
N ARG A 269 2.92 -7.42 -11.07
CA ARG A 269 1.90 -7.67 -10.05
C ARG A 269 0.66 -6.84 -10.31
N LEU A 270 -0.46 -7.36 -9.85
CA LEU A 270 -1.65 -6.55 -9.68
C LEU A 270 -1.38 -5.43 -8.67
N PRO A 271 -2.09 -4.29 -8.79
CA PRO A 271 -1.83 -3.13 -7.96
C PRO A 271 -1.86 -3.44 -6.46
N TYR A 272 -0.93 -2.84 -5.73
CA TYR A 272 -1.06 -2.69 -4.28
C TYR A 272 -2.21 -1.73 -4.00
N GLN A 273 -2.98 -2.03 -2.98
CA GLN A 273 -4.14 -1.23 -2.58
C GLN A 273 -4.40 -1.38 -1.08
N LEU A 274 -5.23 -0.54 -0.51
CA LEU A 274 -5.76 -0.76 0.82
C LEU A 274 -6.65 -2.01 0.82
N PRO A 275 -6.70 -2.78 1.92
CA PRO A 275 -7.64 -3.89 2.04
C PRO A 275 -9.08 -3.38 1.99
N SER A 276 -10.00 -4.15 1.40
CA SER A 276 -11.42 -3.92 1.68
C SER A 276 -11.72 -4.23 3.15
N GLU A 277 -12.80 -3.69 3.67
CA GLU A 277 -13.22 -3.96 5.04
C GLU A 277 -13.35 -5.48 5.31
N ALA A 278 -13.89 -6.21 4.35
CA ALA A 278 -14.06 -7.66 4.48
C ALA A 278 -12.75 -8.45 4.42
N GLU A 279 -11.81 -8.03 3.57
CA GLU A 279 -10.45 -8.61 3.54
C GLU A 279 -9.72 -8.36 4.85
N TRP A 280 -9.83 -7.14 5.37
CA TRP A 280 -9.22 -6.78 6.64
C TRP A 280 -9.76 -7.63 7.79
N GLU A 281 -11.09 -7.76 7.92
CA GLU A 281 -11.71 -8.54 9.00
C GLU A 281 -11.41 -10.03 8.85
N TYR A 282 -11.46 -10.58 7.64
CA TYR A 282 -11.08 -11.96 7.37
C TYR A 282 -9.65 -12.26 7.82
N ALA A 283 -8.72 -11.37 7.46
CA ALA A 283 -7.32 -11.47 7.84
C ALA A 283 -7.13 -11.34 9.36
N ALA A 284 -7.83 -10.40 10.01
CA ALA A 284 -7.77 -10.20 11.45
C ALA A 284 -8.25 -11.44 12.24
N ARG A 285 -9.29 -12.11 11.75
CA ARG A 285 -9.82 -13.33 12.39
C ARG A 285 -8.85 -14.51 12.35
N GLY A 286 -7.87 -14.52 11.45
CA GLY A 286 -6.85 -15.57 11.38
C GLY A 286 -7.44 -16.98 11.23
N GLY A 287 -8.57 -17.14 10.52
CA GLY A 287 -9.25 -18.43 10.36
C GLY A 287 -10.15 -18.83 11.54
N LYS A 288 -10.22 -18.05 12.61
CA LYS A 288 -11.06 -18.35 13.79
C LYS A 288 -12.49 -17.87 13.58
N VAL A 289 -13.46 -18.76 13.79
CA VAL A 289 -14.89 -18.47 13.61
C VAL A 289 -15.47 -17.92 14.91
N GLY A 290 -16.25 -16.83 14.82
CA GLY A 290 -17.01 -16.28 15.94
C GLY A 290 -16.18 -15.64 17.06
N MET A 291 -14.86 -15.52 16.90
CA MET A 291 -13.98 -14.94 17.92
C MET A 291 -13.96 -13.41 17.87
N GLN A 292 -13.99 -12.78 19.03
CA GLN A 292 -14.02 -11.32 19.15
C GLN A 292 -12.69 -10.67 18.76
N PHE A 293 -11.57 -11.26 19.18
CA PHE A 293 -10.23 -10.72 18.98
C PHE A 293 -9.37 -11.63 18.08
N PRO A 294 -8.31 -11.09 17.45
CA PRO A 294 -7.42 -11.86 16.57
C PRO A 294 -6.77 -13.08 17.25
N TRP A 295 -6.49 -13.01 18.54
CA TRP A 295 -5.92 -14.12 19.33
C TRP A 295 -6.94 -15.19 19.72
N GLY A 296 -8.24 -14.99 19.50
CA GLY A 296 -9.28 -16.00 19.68
C GLY A 296 -9.90 -16.07 21.07
N GLY A 297 -9.55 -15.18 21.99
CA GLY A 297 -10.17 -15.11 23.32
C GLY A 297 -11.27 -14.05 23.41
N PRO A 298 -12.11 -14.08 24.45
CA PRO A 298 -13.10 -13.03 24.70
C PRO A 298 -12.56 -11.84 25.48
N THR A 299 -11.29 -11.86 25.86
CA THR A 299 -10.66 -10.83 26.69
C THR A 299 -9.40 -10.27 26.03
N ALA A 300 -9.08 -9.00 26.33
CA ALA A 300 -7.85 -8.35 25.91
C ALA A 300 -6.61 -8.78 26.72
N ARG A 301 -6.78 -9.71 27.69
CA ARG A 301 -5.68 -10.25 28.51
C ARG A 301 -5.53 -11.75 28.28
N ASN A 302 -4.28 -12.21 28.28
CA ASN A 302 -3.99 -13.65 28.25
C ASN A 302 -4.16 -14.30 29.65
N ALA A 303 -3.97 -15.61 29.72
CA ALA A 303 -4.08 -16.38 30.98
C ALA A 303 -3.10 -15.93 32.08
N ARG A 304 -2.04 -15.20 31.73
CA ARG A 304 -1.06 -14.64 32.67
C ARG A 304 -1.41 -13.21 33.09
N GLY A 305 -2.53 -12.65 32.59
CA GLY A 305 -2.97 -11.29 32.88
C GLY A 305 -2.30 -10.21 32.00
N CYS A 306 -1.40 -10.57 31.08
CA CYS A 306 -0.75 -9.61 30.19
C CYS A 306 -1.72 -9.12 29.10
N LEU A 307 -1.68 -7.83 28.79
CA LEU A 307 -2.44 -7.25 27.69
C LEU A 307 -1.91 -7.78 26.35
N MET A 308 -2.82 -8.02 25.41
CA MET A 308 -2.53 -8.68 24.13
C MET A 308 -2.41 -7.69 22.95
N ALA A 309 -2.61 -6.40 23.20
CA ALA A 309 -2.57 -5.34 22.21
C ALA A 309 -2.23 -4.00 22.88
N ASN A 310 -1.80 -3.03 22.07
CA ASN A 310 -1.60 -1.65 22.48
C ASN A 310 -2.93 -0.89 22.35
N PHE A 311 -3.52 -0.51 23.47
CA PHE A 311 -4.79 0.22 23.55
C PHE A 311 -4.94 0.90 24.90
N LYS A 312 -5.99 1.66 25.12
CA LYS A 312 -6.32 2.29 26.39
C LYS A 312 -7.09 1.32 27.32
N PRO A 313 -6.42 0.62 28.25
CA PRO A 313 -7.05 -0.40 29.09
C PRO A 313 -8.03 0.16 30.13
N GLY A 314 -7.85 1.42 30.52
CA GLY A 314 -8.67 2.08 31.53
C GLY A 314 -8.65 3.58 31.46
N ARG A 315 -9.53 4.24 32.20
CA ARG A 315 -9.64 5.69 32.22
C ARG A 315 -8.34 6.32 32.75
N GLY A 316 -7.68 7.13 31.89
CA GLY A 316 -6.43 7.82 32.24
C GLY A 316 -5.20 6.92 32.34
N ASN A 317 -5.33 5.62 32.06
CA ASN A 317 -4.24 4.67 32.04
C ASN A 317 -3.95 4.21 30.62
N TYR A 318 -2.97 4.82 29.97
CA TYR A 318 -2.53 4.49 28.61
C TYR A 318 -1.32 3.54 28.59
N ILE A 319 -0.56 3.48 29.69
CA ILE A 319 0.74 2.80 29.76
C ILE A 319 0.66 1.37 30.38
N ASP A 320 -0.52 0.90 30.72
CA ASP A 320 -0.69 -0.44 31.34
C ASP A 320 -0.26 -1.59 30.42
N ASP A 321 -0.28 -1.35 29.11
CA ASP A 321 0.22 -2.29 28.10
C ASP A 321 1.71 -2.13 27.78
N GLY A 322 2.37 -1.13 28.38
CA GLY A 322 3.80 -0.83 28.20
C GLY A 322 4.10 0.32 27.25
N ASN A 323 3.10 0.91 26.59
CA ASN A 323 3.28 1.98 25.60
C ASN A 323 2.34 3.16 25.87
N ALA A 324 2.89 4.38 25.93
CA ALA A 324 2.08 5.59 26.15
C ALA A 324 1.34 6.04 24.86
N TYR A 325 1.88 5.70 23.72
CA TYR A 325 1.39 6.01 22.37
C TYR A 325 1.48 4.75 21.49
N THR A 326 1.88 4.90 20.24
CA THR A 326 2.13 3.78 19.33
C THR A 326 3.26 2.88 19.83
N ALA A 327 3.23 1.61 19.43
CA ALA A 327 4.28 0.62 19.65
C ALA A 327 4.96 0.27 18.32
N PRO A 328 6.17 -0.31 18.32
CA PRO A 328 6.78 -0.86 17.11
C PRO A 328 5.87 -1.85 16.39
N VAL A 329 5.92 -1.88 15.06
CA VAL A 329 5.00 -2.66 14.21
C VAL A 329 5.08 -4.18 14.44
N TYR A 330 6.18 -4.70 14.98
CA TYR A 330 6.35 -6.11 15.36
C TYR A 330 6.10 -6.37 16.86
N SER A 331 5.40 -5.47 17.54
CA SER A 331 5.00 -5.67 18.93
C SER A 331 3.88 -6.71 19.03
N TYR A 332 3.81 -7.35 20.20
CA TYR A 332 2.83 -8.39 20.51
C TYR A 332 2.96 -9.65 19.63
N PHE A 333 2.01 -10.58 19.76
CA PHE A 333 2.04 -11.84 19.01
C PHE A 333 1.18 -11.73 17.75
N PRO A 334 1.65 -12.27 16.62
CA PRO A 334 0.86 -12.30 15.40
C PRO A 334 -0.33 -13.25 15.56
N ASN A 335 -1.37 -13.05 14.75
CA ASN A 335 -2.47 -14.00 14.64
C ASN A 335 -2.05 -15.26 13.84
N ASP A 336 -2.96 -16.24 13.68
CA ASP A 336 -2.64 -17.52 13.03
C ASP A 336 -2.30 -17.40 11.53
N PHE A 337 -2.58 -16.25 10.90
CA PHE A 337 -2.09 -15.94 9.54
C PHE A 337 -0.73 -15.24 9.53
N GLY A 338 -0.13 -14.97 10.69
CA GLY A 338 1.17 -14.31 10.81
C GLY A 338 1.09 -12.78 10.75
N LEU A 339 -0.08 -12.19 10.97
CA LEU A 339 -0.30 -10.74 10.95
C LEU A 339 -0.17 -10.15 12.34
N TYR A 340 0.64 -9.09 12.46
CA TYR A 340 0.85 -8.33 13.69
C TYR A 340 -0.17 -7.19 13.83
N ASN A 341 -0.47 -6.82 15.06
CA ASN A 341 -1.25 -5.64 15.45
C ASN A 341 -2.61 -5.51 14.74
N MET A 342 -3.25 -6.64 14.40
CA MET A 342 -4.62 -6.59 13.84
C MET A 342 -5.67 -6.11 14.88
N ALA A 343 -5.25 -5.82 16.09
CA ALA A 343 -6.04 -5.18 17.14
C ALA A 343 -5.15 -4.24 17.92
N GLY A 344 -5.53 -2.98 18.04
CA GLY A 344 -4.77 -1.95 18.73
C GLY A 344 -3.62 -1.36 17.90
N ASN A 345 -2.71 -0.68 18.55
CA ASN A 345 -1.64 0.11 17.99
C ASN A 345 -2.17 1.29 17.15
N VAL A 346 -2.41 1.14 15.86
CA VAL A 346 -3.10 2.15 15.07
C VAL A 346 -4.32 1.56 14.37
N ALA A 347 -5.41 2.33 14.29
CA ALA A 347 -6.53 1.98 13.44
C ALA A 347 -6.10 2.07 11.97
N GLU A 348 -6.63 1.21 11.12
CA GLU A 348 -6.14 1.08 9.76
C GLU A 348 -7.16 1.52 8.72
N TRP A 349 -6.72 2.36 7.79
CA TRP A 349 -7.50 2.71 6.62
C TRP A 349 -7.84 1.48 5.77
N THR A 350 -9.11 1.37 5.39
CA THR A 350 -9.54 0.41 4.39
C THR A 350 -9.96 1.11 3.09
N GLN A 351 -10.07 0.36 2.01
CA GLN A 351 -10.55 0.88 0.74
C GLN A 351 -12.05 1.20 0.77
N SER A 352 -12.80 0.58 1.69
CA SER A 352 -14.25 0.66 1.76
C SER A 352 -14.72 2.02 2.26
N SER A 353 -15.73 2.56 1.59
CA SER A 353 -16.47 3.74 2.08
C SER A 353 -17.44 3.31 3.17
N TYR A 354 -17.58 4.15 4.18
CA TYR A 354 -18.49 3.86 5.28
C TYR A 354 -19.94 4.19 4.89
N ASN A 355 -20.79 3.20 5.02
CA ASN A 355 -22.23 3.33 4.95
C ASN A 355 -22.82 2.35 5.97
N GLU A 356 -23.76 2.81 6.75
CA GLU A 356 -24.39 2.01 7.83
C GLU A 356 -25.10 0.78 7.27
N SER A 357 -25.69 0.90 6.08
CA SER A 357 -26.45 -0.18 5.42
C SER A 357 -25.64 -0.95 4.38
N ALA A 358 -24.32 -0.75 4.28
CA ALA A 358 -23.50 -1.38 3.25
C ALA A 358 -23.69 -2.91 3.20
N ASN A 359 -23.82 -3.55 4.35
CA ASN A 359 -24.00 -4.99 4.47
C ASN A 359 -25.30 -5.51 3.84
N SER A 360 -26.30 -4.68 3.62
CA SER A 360 -27.58 -5.10 3.03
C SER A 360 -27.59 -5.13 1.50
N PHE A 361 -26.70 -4.40 0.84
CA PHE A 361 -26.70 -4.29 -0.64
C PHE A 361 -25.39 -4.73 -1.33
N VAL A 362 -24.33 -4.95 -0.56
CA VAL A 362 -23.05 -5.41 -1.13
C VAL A 362 -23.10 -6.92 -1.37
N HIS A 363 -22.48 -7.40 -2.46
CA HIS A 363 -22.40 -8.82 -2.80
C HIS A 363 -21.64 -9.61 -1.71
N ASP A 364 -21.90 -10.90 -1.60
CA ASP A 364 -21.28 -11.81 -0.62
C ASP A 364 -19.92 -12.36 -1.03
N MET A 365 -19.53 -12.21 -2.29
CA MET A 365 -18.20 -12.60 -2.80
C MET A 365 -17.30 -11.37 -2.98
N ASN A 366 -16.18 -11.33 -2.24
CA ASN A 366 -15.23 -10.21 -2.18
C ASN A 366 -15.95 -8.87 -1.97
N PRO A 367 -16.80 -8.73 -0.92
CA PRO A 367 -17.62 -7.56 -0.74
C PRO A 367 -16.79 -6.31 -0.52
N THR A 368 -17.14 -5.24 -1.21
CA THR A 368 -16.59 -3.91 -0.96
C THR A 368 -17.52 -2.85 -1.49
N TYR A 369 -17.85 -1.88 -0.67
CA TYR A 369 -18.50 -0.65 -1.07
C TYR A 369 -17.45 0.44 -1.21
N THR A 370 -17.24 0.95 -2.42
CA THR A 370 -16.27 2.03 -2.65
C THR A 370 -16.94 3.20 -3.33
N TYR A 371 -16.66 4.38 -2.85
CA TYR A 371 -17.06 5.63 -3.45
C TYR A 371 -15.87 6.60 -3.42
N ASN A 372 -15.49 7.13 -4.57
CA ASN A 372 -14.40 8.12 -4.65
C ASN A 372 -14.99 9.51 -4.55
N ALA A 373 -15.14 9.99 -3.32
CA ALA A 373 -15.77 11.27 -3.03
C ALA A 373 -14.91 12.44 -3.53
N LYS A 374 -15.57 13.40 -4.18
CA LYS A 374 -14.98 14.66 -4.60
C LYS A 374 -15.03 15.67 -3.45
N ALA A 375 -14.22 16.72 -3.55
CA ALA A 375 -14.21 17.79 -2.56
C ALA A 375 -15.60 18.45 -2.37
N THR A 376 -16.40 18.51 -3.43
CA THR A 376 -17.75 19.10 -3.44
C THR A 376 -18.85 18.17 -2.93
N ASP A 377 -18.56 16.89 -2.72
CA ASP A 377 -19.55 15.93 -2.27
C ASP A 377 -19.89 16.13 -0.79
N ASN A 378 -21.06 15.63 -0.40
CA ASN A 378 -21.49 15.65 0.99
C ASN A 378 -20.49 14.94 1.90
N GLU A 379 -20.25 15.48 3.09
CA GLU A 379 -19.29 14.93 4.07
C GLU A 379 -19.56 13.44 4.40
N ALA A 380 -20.83 13.03 4.45
CA ALA A 380 -21.19 11.64 4.68
C ALA A 380 -20.62 10.67 3.63
N LEU A 381 -20.40 11.11 2.40
CA LEU A 381 -19.82 10.32 1.32
C LEU A 381 -18.29 10.25 1.39
N LYS A 382 -17.67 11.15 2.13
CA LYS A 382 -16.20 11.20 2.33
C LYS A 382 -15.72 10.23 3.41
N ARG A 383 -16.64 9.62 4.16
CA ARG A 383 -16.31 8.68 5.25
C ARG A 383 -15.72 7.38 4.70
N LYS A 384 -14.58 6.96 5.24
CA LYS A 384 -13.90 5.69 4.95
C LYS A 384 -13.87 4.82 6.18
N VAL A 385 -14.00 3.52 5.99
CA VAL A 385 -13.95 2.57 7.10
C VAL A 385 -12.52 2.47 7.62
N ILE A 386 -12.36 2.56 8.94
CA ILE A 386 -11.14 2.22 9.67
C ILE A 386 -11.43 1.03 10.59
N ARG A 387 -10.41 0.22 10.84
CA ARG A 387 -10.55 -1.05 11.56
C ARG A 387 -9.42 -1.24 12.56
N GLY A 388 -9.61 -2.15 13.53
CA GLY A 388 -8.60 -2.60 14.48
C GLY A 388 -8.58 -1.87 15.82
N GLY A 389 -9.11 -0.64 15.86
CA GLY A 389 -8.91 0.25 17.02
C GLY A 389 -7.45 0.70 17.16
N SER A 390 -7.14 1.52 18.14
CA SER A 390 -5.84 2.15 18.28
C SER A 390 -5.40 2.26 19.74
N TRP A 391 -4.16 2.72 19.96
CA TRP A 391 -3.57 2.96 21.28
C TRP A 391 -4.42 3.88 22.19
N LYS A 392 -5.26 4.74 21.62
CA LYS A 392 -6.16 5.62 22.37
C LYS A 392 -7.54 5.04 22.63
N ASP A 393 -7.91 3.94 21.94
CA ASP A 393 -9.24 3.38 21.96
C ASP A 393 -9.41 2.35 23.10
N ILE A 394 -10.64 2.18 23.56
CA ILE A 394 -11.00 1.15 24.54
C ILE A 394 -11.12 -0.22 23.87
N GLY A 395 -11.08 -1.29 24.65
CA GLY A 395 -11.11 -2.68 24.18
C GLY A 395 -12.27 -3.04 23.25
N PHE A 396 -13.39 -2.31 23.29
CA PHE A 396 -14.53 -2.51 22.37
C PHE A 396 -14.13 -2.34 20.90
N PHE A 397 -13.32 -1.30 20.59
CA PHE A 397 -12.92 -1.01 19.21
C PHE A 397 -11.84 -1.94 18.67
N LEU A 398 -11.22 -2.76 19.55
CA LEU A 398 -10.23 -3.77 19.15
C LEU A 398 -10.87 -5.05 18.61
N GLN A 399 -12.17 -5.20 18.76
CA GLN A 399 -12.89 -6.39 18.31
C GLN A 399 -12.84 -6.48 16.76
N ASN A 400 -12.68 -7.72 16.26
CA ASN A 400 -12.61 -8.01 14.83
C ASN A 400 -13.79 -7.42 14.04
N GLY A 401 -15.00 -7.44 14.61
CA GLY A 401 -16.22 -6.94 13.99
C GLY A 401 -16.47 -5.45 14.17
N ALA A 402 -15.74 -4.74 15.05
CA ALA A 402 -15.99 -3.34 15.34
C ALA A 402 -15.72 -2.47 14.12
N ARG A 403 -16.67 -1.61 13.76
CA ARG A 403 -16.59 -0.70 12.62
C ARG A 403 -16.50 0.73 13.10
N GLN A 404 -15.51 1.45 12.58
CA GLN A 404 -15.33 2.89 12.76
C GLN A 404 -15.18 3.55 11.41
N TYR A 405 -15.21 4.87 11.36
CA TYR A 405 -14.89 5.63 10.16
C TYR A 405 -14.13 6.91 10.52
N GLU A 406 -13.42 7.41 9.51
CA GLU A 406 -12.87 8.77 9.51
C GLU A 406 -13.03 9.36 8.09
N TYR A 407 -12.92 10.68 7.98
CA TYR A 407 -13.03 11.34 6.68
C TYR A 407 -11.75 11.16 5.87
N GLN A 408 -11.91 10.90 4.57
CA GLN A 408 -10.80 10.55 3.65
C GLN A 408 -9.66 11.59 3.57
N ASP A 409 -9.96 12.85 3.88
CA ASP A 409 -9.03 13.96 3.79
C ASP A 409 -8.51 14.39 5.19
N THR A 410 -8.84 13.63 6.23
CA THR A 410 -8.43 13.88 7.61
C THR A 410 -7.31 12.94 8.00
N ALA A 411 -6.25 13.49 8.60
CA ALA A 411 -5.16 12.75 9.20
C ALA A 411 -5.33 12.71 10.73
N LYS A 412 -4.87 11.62 11.36
CA LYS A 412 -4.95 11.42 12.82
C LYS A 412 -3.67 10.78 13.36
N SER A 413 -3.34 11.07 14.63
CA SER A 413 -2.19 10.50 15.33
C SER A 413 -2.34 9.01 15.69
N TYR A 414 -3.49 8.43 15.40
CA TYR A 414 -3.86 7.07 15.75
C TYR A 414 -4.40 6.25 14.56
N ILE A 415 -4.24 6.76 13.33
CA ILE A 415 -4.64 6.06 12.11
C ILE A 415 -3.43 5.89 11.20
N GLY A 416 -3.15 4.63 10.87
CA GLY A 416 -2.18 4.19 9.89
C GLY A 416 -2.83 3.35 8.80
N PHE A 417 -2.06 2.47 8.16
CA PHE A 417 -2.58 1.55 7.13
C PHE A 417 -1.63 0.40 6.87
N ARG A 418 -2.14 -0.65 6.23
CA ARG A 418 -1.38 -1.71 5.58
C ARG A 418 -1.88 -1.94 4.17
N SER A 419 -1.06 -2.55 3.31
CA SER A 419 -1.40 -2.77 1.92
C SER A 419 -1.73 -4.24 1.64
N VAL A 420 -2.53 -4.46 0.60
CA VAL A 420 -2.79 -5.79 0.03
C VAL A 420 -2.49 -5.80 -1.45
N THR A 421 -2.22 -7.00 -2.00
CA THR A 421 -2.20 -7.22 -3.45
C THR A 421 -2.82 -8.58 -3.76
N ARG A 422 -3.44 -8.70 -4.91
CA ARG A 422 -4.16 -9.92 -5.31
C ARG A 422 -3.20 -11.08 -5.58
N TYR A 423 -3.58 -12.25 -5.13
CA TYR A 423 -2.94 -13.50 -5.51
C TYR A 423 -3.50 -13.99 -6.85
N VAL A 424 -2.65 -14.15 -7.85
CA VAL A 424 -3.06 -14.55 -9.22
C VAL A 424 -2.77 -16.03 -9.51
N GLY A 425 -2.35 -16.76 -8.49
CA GLY A 425 -1.90 -18.14 -8.67
C GLY A 425 -0.44 -18.25 -9.10
N VAL A 426 0.15 -19.41 -8.90
CA VAL A 426 1.47 -19.75 -9.42
C VAL A 426 1.20 -20.69 -10.60
N SER A 427 1.61 -20.33 -11.81
CA SER A 427 1.70 -21.32 -12.89
C SER A 427 2.85 -22.28 -12.53
N ASN A 428 2.51 -23.51 -12.16
CA ASN A 428 3.48 -24.58 -11.98
C ASN A 428 4.25 -24.85 -13.28
#